data_0f7eeda8e45a5ba63f7252bd4068b99b
#
_entry.id   0f7eeda8e45a5ba63f7252bd4068b99b
#
_cell.length_a   1.000
_cell.length_b   1.000
_cell.length_c   1.000
_cell.angle_alpha   90.00
_cell.angle_beta   90.00
_cell.angle_gamma   90.00
#
_symmetry.space_group_name_H-M   'P 1'
#
loop_
_entity.id
_entity.type
_entity.pdbx_description
1 polymer ?
#
loop_
_entity_poly.entity_id
_entity_poly.type
_entity_poly.pdbx_seq_one_letter_code
_entity_poly.pdbx_strand_id
1 'polypeptide(L)'
;TGCPLTVDQQRKFMEYVAKNPFFYHWYPFFVFLLGTGCRIGEAIGIRWDDIDLENRIIDINHSLTYYQRADDSYKCEFRVSLPKTEAGNRRIPMMQQVYDVLQEEYERQKQEGFCVENVDGMTNFVFTNRFGMPHNPAAVNRAIKRIVDTHNSEEEVAAKKEKREPVMIPRFSCHIFRHTFASRFCENETNIKVIQEVMGHADVSTTMNIYAEANPDVTKSVIEKLSKNMDIF
;
A
#
# COMPACT_ATOMS: atom_id res chain seq x y z
N THR A 1 1.95 -16.67 -2.01
CA THR A 1 1.28 -15.45 -2.48
C THR A 1 -0.12 -15.45 -1.89
N GLY A 2 -0.41 -14.53 -0.94
CA GLY A 2 -1.72 -14.44 -0.28
C GLY A 2 -2.74 -13.73 -1.17
N CYS A 3 -4.03 -14.09 -1.00
CA CYS A 3 -5.13 -13.42 -1.68
C CYS A 3 -5.26 -11.96 -1.25
N PRO A 4 -5.74 -11.06 -2.14
CA PRO A 4 -6.08 -9.70 -1.77
C PRO A 4 -7.15 -9.68 -0.66
N LEU A 5 -7.16 -8.64 0.16
CA LEU A 5 -8.22 -8.47 1.15
C LEU A 5 -9.57 -8.23 0.46
N THR A 6 -10.63 -8.83 0.99
CA THR A 6 -11.97 -8.45 0.56
C THR A 6 -12.28 -7.01 0.99
N VAL A 7 -13.30 -6.39 0.39
CA VAL A 7 -13.72 -5.02 0.76
C VAL A 7 -14.02 -4.93 2.25
N ASP A 8 -14.70 -5.93 2.81
CA ASP A 8 -15.07 -5.94 4.22
C ASP A 8 -13.86 -6.13 5.14
N GLN A 9 -12.92 -7.01 4.78
CA GLN A 9 -11.67 -7.20 5.53
C GLN A 9 -10.80 -5.95 5.54
N GLN A 10 -10.63 -5.30 4.36
CA GLN A 10 -9.91 -4.05 4.23
C GLN A 10 -10.56 -2.95 5.08
N ARG A 11 -11.88 -2.78 4.98
CA ARG A 11 -12.64 -1.77 5.73
C ARG A 11 -12.50 -1.98 7.23
N LYS A 12 -12.69 -3.21 7.71
CA LYS A 12 -12.55 -3.53 9.14
C LYS A 12 -11.14 -3.25 9.66
N PHE A 13 -10.12 -3.65 8.92
CA PHE A 13 -8.73 -3.36 9.30
C PHE A 13 -8.50 -1.86 9.41
N MET A 14 -8.90 -1.08 8.39
CA MET A 14 -8.66 0.36 8.37
C MET A 14 -9.48 1.10 9.42
N GLU A 15 -10.74 0.71 9.64
CA GLU A 15 -11.57 1.28 10.71
C GLU A 15 -11.00 1.00 12.10
N TYR A 16 -10.48 -0.22 12.31
CA TYR A 16 -9.87 -0.57 13.57
C TYR A 16 -8.60 0.27 13.82
N VAL A 17 -7.73 0.40 12.82
CA VAL A 17 -6.53 1.25 12.91
C VAL A 17 -6.91 2.70 13.18
N ALA A 18 -7.89 3.24 12.48
CA ALA A 18 -8.34 4.63 12.62
C ALA A 18 -8.91 4.94 14.01
N LYS A 19 -9.61 3.98 14.64
CA LYS A 19 -10.29 4.17 15.93
C LYS A 19 -9.41 3.83 17.14
N ASN A 20 -8.33 3.07 16.94
CA ASN A 20 -7.49 2.60 18.04
C ASN A 20 -6.32 3.56 18.28
N PRO A 21 -6.24 4.26 19.45
CA PRO A 21 -5.20 5.25 19.72
C PRO A 21 -3.77 4.71 19.68
N PHE A 22 -3.59 3.39 19.96
CA PHE A 22 -2.26 2.76 19.92
C PHE A 22 -1.78 2.47 18.51
N PHE A 23 -2.71 2.39 17.53
CA PHE A 23 -2.39 2.02 16.16
C PHE A 23 -2.63 3.14 15.16
N TYR A 24 -3.29 4.24 15.55
CA TYR A 24 -3.64 5.36 14.68
C TYR A 24 -2.43 5.95 13.93
N HIS A 25 -1.25 5.95 14.53
CA HIS A 25 -0.03 6.44 13.90
C HIS A 25 0.38 5.65 12.64
N TRP A 26 -0.16 4.44 12.43
CA TRP A 26 0.01 3.66 11.20
C TRP A 26 -1.02 3.99 10.13
N TYR A 27 -2.10 4.69 10.48
CA TYR A 27 -3.22 4.95 9.57
C TYR A 27 -2.81 5.68 8.30
N PRO A 28 -2.06 6.80 8.33
CA PRO A 28 -1.60 7.49 7.13
C PRO A 28 -0.77 6.60 6.21
N PHE A 29 0.13 5.79 6.78
CA PHE A 29 0.96 4.86 6.02
C PHE A 29 0.16 3.77 5.33
N PHE A 30 -0.82 3.18 5.99
CA PHE A 30 -1.67 2.15 5.36
C PHE A 30 -2.62 2.72 4.32
N VAL A 31 -3.15 3.94 4.53
CA VAL A 31 -3.91 4.66 3.49
C VAL A 31 -3.03 4.89 2.26
N PHE A 32 -1.79 5.33 2.46
CA PHE A 32 -0.83 5.53 1.37
C PHE A 32 -0.60 4.22 0.59
N LEU A 33 -0.32 3.10 1.27
CA LEU A 33 -0.11 1.80 0.63
C LEU A 33 -1.34 1.33 -0.17
N LEU A 34 -2.54 1.47 0.42
CA LEU A 34 -3.81 1.08 -0.21
C LEU A 34 -4.25 2.00 -1.35
N GLY A 35 -3.87 3.27 -1.32
CA GLY A 35 -4.28 4.24 -2.32
C GLY A 35 -3.27 4.48 -3.44
N THR A 36 -2.06 3.91 -3.34
CA THR A 36 -1.00 4.06 -4.36
C THR A 36 -0.54 2.75 -4.96
N GLY A 37 -0.75 1.63 -4.26
CA GLY A 37 -0.23 0.33 -4.64
C GLY A 37 1.30 0.25 -4.66
N CYS A 38 2.01 1.18 -3.99
CA CYS A 38 3.47 1.19 -3.93
C CYS A 38 4.03 -0.10 -3.32
N ARG A 39 5.22 -0.49 -3.77
CA ARG A 39 6.01 -1.51 -3.08
C ARG A 39 6.43 -0.97 -1.71
N ILE A 40 6.61 -1.85 -0.74
CA ILE A 40 6.97 -1.44 0.64
C ILE A 40 8.23 -0.57 0.66
N GLY A 41 9.26 -0.91 -0.14
CA GLY A 41 10.49 -0.12 -0.22
C GLY A 41 10.28 1.28 -0.82
N GLU A 42 9.38 1.42 -1.79
CA GLU A 42 8.96 2.70 -2.36
C GLU A 42 8.22 3.54 -1.30
N ALA A 43 7.26 2.93 -0.60
CA ALA A 43 6.47 3.63 0.41
C ALA A 43 7.26 4.09 1.64
N ILE A 44 8.20 3.27 2.15
CA ILE A 44 9.06 3.70 3.27
C ILE A 44 10.13 4.70 2.83
N GLY A 45 10.44 4.76 1.54
CA GLY A 45 11.42 5.67 0.95
C GLY A 45 10.83 7.00 0.48
N ILE A 46 9.50 7.15 0.44
CA ILE A 46 8.88 8.39 -0.07
C ILE A 46 9.27 9.60 0.76
N ARG A 47 9.59 10.71 0.10
CA ARG A 47 10.03 11.96 0.71
C ARG A 47 9.05 13.08 0.39
N TRP A 48 9.04 14.13 1.18
CA TRP A 48 8.27 15.34 0.86
C TRP A 48 8.67 15.97 -0.48
N ASP A 49 9.95 15.83 -0.88
CA ASP A 49 10.46 16.32 -2.17
C ASP A 49 9.86 15.56 -3.39
N ASP A 50 9.29 14.38 -3.15
CA ASP A 50 8.66 13.54 -4.18
C ASP A 50 7.12 13.72 -4.23
N ILE A 51 6.56 14.62 -3.39
CA ILE A 51 5.13 14.84 -3.23
C ILE A 51 4.76 16.26 -3.64
N ASP A 52 3.99 16.36 -4.71
CA ASP A 52 3.40 17.61 -5.18
C ASP A 52 1.94 17.66 -4.68
N LEU A 53 1.74 18.32 -3.53
CA LEU A 53 0.40 18.49 -2.95
C LEU A 53 -0.48 19.44 -3.75
N GLU A 54 0.10 20.42 -4.46
CA GLU A 54 -0.66 21.36 -5.27
C GLU A 54 -1.29 20.68 -6.49
N ASN A 55 -0.47 19.91 -7.24
CA ASN A 55 -0.92 19.17 -8.43
C ASN A 55 -1.43 17.76 -8.11
N ARG A 56 -1.35 17.33 -6.83
CA ARG A 56 -1.77 16.00 -6.34
C ARG A 56 -1.07 14.85 -7.04
N ILE A 57 0.25 14.94 -7.15
CA ILE A 57 1.09 13.94 -7.81
C ILE A 57 2.12 13.40 -6.82
N ILE A 58 2.34 12.09 -6.87
CA ILE A 58 3.43 11.40 -6.17
C ILE A 58 4.41 10.90 -7.23
N ASP A 59 5.68 11.23 -7.07
CA ASP A 59 6.76 10.78 -7.93
C ASP A 59 7.49 9.59 -7.30
N ILE A 60 7.34 8.41 -7.88
CA ILE A 60 8.00 7.19 -7.43
C ILE A 60 9.26 7.03 -8.28
N ASN A 61 10.41 7.39 -7.71
CA ASN A 61 11.70 7.44 -8.41
C ASN A 61 12.81 6.66 -7.69
N HIS A 62 12.55 6.14 -6.49
CA HIS A 62 13.50 5.34 -5.70
C HIS A 62 12.77 4.43 -4.70
N SER A 63 13.53 3.62 -4.01
CA SER A 63 13.05 2.81 -2.89
C SER A 63 14.12 2.70 -1.81
N LEU A 64 13.72 2.51 -0.55
CA LEU A 64 14.61 2.13 0.52
C LEU A 64 14.67 0.61 0.66
N THR A 65 15.87 0.09 0.78
CA THR A 65 16.14 -1.28 1.20
C THR A 65 16.74 -1.26 2.60
N TYR A 66 16.40 -2.26 3.41
CA TYR A 66 16.92 -2.44 4.75
C TYR A 66 17.54 -3.83 4.86
N TYR A 67 18.86 -3.89 5.01
CA TYR A 67 19.60 -5.13 4.97
C TYR A 67 20.73 -5.15 6.01
N GLN A 68 21.22 -6.34 6.31
CA GLN A 68 22.35 -6.52 7.18
C GLN A 68 23.64 -6.10 6.47
N ARG A 69 24.50 -5.35 7.16
CA ARG A 69 25.84 -4.99 6.64
C ARG A 69 26.67 -6.23 6.32
N ALA A 70 27.47 -6.11 5.30
CA ALA A 70 28.41 -7.15 4.91
C ALA A 70 29.63 -7.28 5.87
N ASP A 71 29.84 -6.26 6.72
CA ASP A 71 30.82 -6.34 7.80
C ASP A 71 30.20 -7.19 8.94
N ASP A 72 30.97 -8.00 9.64
CA ASP A 72 30.54 -8.92 10.70
C ASP A 72 29.84 -8.24 11.91
N SER A 73 29.40 -6.99 11.74
CA SER A 73 28.81 -6.17 12.82
C SER A 73 27.35 -6.54 13.18
N TYR A 74 26.69 -7.42 12.42
CA TYR A 74 25.27 -7.77 12.56
C TYR A 74 24.32 -6.55 12.53
N LYS A 75 24.80 -5.38 12.13
CA LYS A 75 24.00 -4.15 12.04
C LYS A 75 23.25 -4.11 10.71
N CYS A 76 22.01 -3.67 10.78
CA CYS A 76 21.23 -3.38 9.58
C CYS A 76 21.30 -1.90 9.27
N GLU A 77 21.25 -1.56 8.00
CA GLU A 77 21.23 -0.18 7.51
C GLU A 77 20.23 0.00 6.37
N PHE A 78 19.79 1.25 6.19
CA PHE A 78 19.04 1.63 5.00
C PHE A 78 20.00 1.98 3.86
N ARG A 79 19.57 1.67 2.65
CA ARG A 79 20.18 2.13 1.40
C ARG A 79 19.13 2.55 0.41
N VAL A 80 19.43 3.60 -0.34
CA VAL A 80 18.63 3.99 -1.50
C VAL A 80 18.90 3.04 -2.65
N SER A 81 17.84 2.57 -3.28
CA SER A 81 17.88 1.77 -4.50
C SER A 81 17.11 2.47 -5.59
N LEU A 82 17.77 2.79 -6.69
CA LEU A 82 17.11 3.34 -7.87
C LEU A 82 16.37 2.24 -8.64
N PRO A 83 15.28 2.57 -9.34
CA PRO A 83 14.59 1.60 -10.18
C PRO A 83 15.52 1.01 -11.25
N LYS A 84 15.43 -0.31 -11.43
CA LYS A 84 16.22 -1.03 -12.44
C LYS A 84 15.71 -0.83 -13.87
N THR A 85 14.48 -0.34 -14.01
CA THR A 85 13.79 -0.12 -15.30
C THR A 85 13.09 1.21 -15.30
N GLU A 86 12.85 1.79 -16.47
CA GLU A 86 12.08 3.04 -16.61
C GLU A 86 10.68 2.91 -16.04
N ALA A 87 10.03 1.75 -16.15
CA ALA A 87 8.72 1.49 -15.56
C ALA A 87 8.68 1.63 -14.02
N GLY A 88 9.84 1.57 -13.37
CA GLY A 88 9.96 1.84 -11.93
C GLY A 88 9.82 3.33 -11.60
N ASN A 89 10.18 4.23 -12.53
CA ASN A 89 9.96 5.67 -12.41
C ASN A 89 8.56 5.99 -12.91
N ARG A 90 7.70 6.44 -12.02
CA ARG A 90 6.32 6.74 -12.37
C ARG A 90 5.72 7.83 -11.51
N ARG A 91 4.76 8.53 -12.07
CA ARG A 91 3.98 9.56 -11.38
C ARG A 91 2.58 9.02 -11.13
N ILE A 92 2.15 9.04 -9.87
CA ILE A 92 0.84 8.53 -9.44
C ILE A 92 -0.03 9.71 -9.03
N PRO A 93 -1.17 9.96 -9.70
CA PRO A 93 -2.17 10.90 -9.22
C PRO A 93 -2.72 10.47 -7.86
N MET A 94 -2.88 11.40 -6.93
CA MET A 94 -3.37 11.09 -5.59
C MET A 94 -4.89 10.91 -5.59
N MET A 95 -5.35 9.82 -5.01
CA MET A 95 -6.74 9.72 -4.55
C MET A 95 -7.01 10.72 -3.43
N GLN A 96 -8.26 11.16 -3.26
CA GLN A 96 -8.63 12.14 -2.23
C GLN A 96 -8.17 11.70 -0.83
N GLN A 97 -8.38 10.43 -0.47
CA GLN A 97 -8.00 9.90 0.83
C GLN A 97 -6.48 9.93 1.07
N VAL A 98 -5.69 9.70 0.02
CA VAL A 98 -4.22 9.79 0.10
C VAL A 98 -3.78 11.25 0.29
N TYR A 99 -4.40 12.16 -0.46
CA TYR A 99 -4.15 13.59 -0.31
C TYR A 99 -4.45 14.08 1.11
N ASP A 100 -5.61 13.73 1.65
CA ASP A 100 -6.05 14.16 2.98
C ASP A 100 -5.05 13.72 4.07
N VAL A 101 -4.66 12.45 4.08
CA VAL A 101 -3.71 11.96 5.09
C VAL A 101 -2.30 12.51 4.91
N LEU A 102 -1.85 12.77 3.67
CA LEU A 102 -0.55 13.40 3.43
C LEU A 102 -0.56 14.88 3.84
N GLN A 103 -1.65 15.59 3.64
CA GLN A 103 -1.80 16.96 4.08
C GLN A 103 -1.79 17.06 5.61
N GLU A 104 -2.54 16.20 6.31
CA GLU A 104 -2.52 16.11 7.77
C GLU A 104 -1.12 15.77 8.30
N GLU A 105 -0.44 14.82 7.69
CA GLU A 105 0.91 14.42 8.06
C GLU A 105 1.92 15.54 7.84
N TYR A 106 1.81 16.28 6.72
CA TYR A 106 2.66 17.44 6.44
C TYR A 106 2.50 18.54 7.50
N GLU A 107 1.25 18.91 7.84
CA GLU A 107 1.00 19.93 8.86
C GLU A 107 1.46 19.47 10.26
N ARG A 108 1.33 18.19 10.58
CA ARG A 108 1.87 17.62 11.81
C ARG A 108 3.40 17.74 11.86
N GLN A 109 4.09 17.31 10.81
CA GLN A 109 5.56 17.38 10.74
C GLN A 109 6.10 18.81 10.66
N LYS A 110 5.35 19.74 10.11
CA LYS A 110 5.68 21.17 10.12
C LYS A 110 5.71 21.73 11.55
N GLN A 111 4.89 21.20 12.45
CA GLN A 111 4.87 21.60 13.86
C GLN A 111 5.90 20.83 14.70
N GLU A 112 6.07 19.54 14.46
CA GLU A 112 6.90 18.63 15.27
C GLU A 112 8.34 18.52 14.76
N GLY A 113 8.58 18.87 13.49
CA GLY A 113 9.84 18.74 12.78
C GLY A 113 9.79 17.65 11.70
N PHE A 114 10.42 17.94 10.58
CA PHE A 114 10.60 16.97 9.49
C PHE A 114 11.73 15.99 9.78
N CYS A 115 11.69 14.84 9.09
CA CYS A 115 12.74 13.84 9.17
C CYS A 115 14.10 14.40 8.73
N VAL A 116 15.09 14.36 9.62
CA VAL A 116 16.47 14.81 9.36
C VAL A 116 17.44 13.67 9.04
N GLU A 117 16.95 12.43 9.11
CA GLU A 117 17.77 11.26 8.79
C GLU A 117 18.24 11.32 7.33
N ASN A 118 19.53 11.05 7.14
CA ASN A 118 20.16 11.05 5.82
C ASN A 118 20.51 9.63 5.42
N VAL A 119 19.89 9.15 4.35
CA VAL A 119 20.19 7.86 3.74
C VAL A 119 20.71 8.10 2.33
N ASP A 120 21.99 7.84 2.10
CA ASP A 120 22.67 8.01 0.81
C ASP A 120 22.43 9.40 0.16
N GLY A 121 22.38 10.47 0.97
CA GLY A 121 22.13 11.85 0.54
C GLY A 121 20.65 12.27 0.50
N MET A 122 19.72 11.36 0.75
CA MET A 122 18.27 11.65 0.80
C MET A 122 17.80 11.90 2.23
N THR A 123 16.95 12.92 2.40
CA THR A 123 16.33 13.34 3.68
C THR A 123 14.84 13.56 3.49
N ASN A 124 14.15 14.09 4.49
CA ASN A 124 12.72 14.46 4.43
C ASN A 124 11.77 13.28 4.18
N PHE A 125 12.10 12.09 4.69
CA PHE A 125 11.23 10.93 4.58
C PHE A 125 9.89 11.17 5.28
N VAL A 126 8.79 10.81 4.60
CA VAL A 126 7.43 11.07 5.09
C VAL A 126 7.06 10.16 6.26
N PHE A 127 7.27 8.85 6.11
CA PHE A 127 6.81 7.88 7.11
C PHE A 127 7.95 7.41 8.02
N THR A 128 7.98 7.96 9.20
CA THR A 128 9.03 7.71 10.19
C THR A 128 8.49 7.06 11.46
N ASN A 129 9.36 6.38 12.17
CA ASN A 129 9.07 5.85 13.49
C ASN A 129 9.29 6.95 14.57
N ARG A 130 8.97 6.63 15.82
CA ARG A 130 9.12 7.54 16.98
C ARG A 130 10.55 8.06 17.22
N PHE A 131 11.54 7.52 16.53
CA PHE A 131 12.95 7.96 16.62
C PHE A 131 13.36 8.83 15.42
N GLY A 132 12.43 9.22 14.56
CA GLY A 132 12.67 9.99 13.35
C GLY A 132 13.32 9.20 12.19
N MET A 133 13.44 7.87 12.30
CA MET A 133 13.99 6.99 11.28
C MET A 133 12.88 6.49 10.35
N PRO A 134 13.14 6.29 9.06
CA PRO A 134 12.19 5.61 8.18
C PRO A 134 11.77 4.24 8.74
N HIS A 135 10.54 3.82 8.46
CA HIS A 135 10.09 2.48 8.83
C HIS A 135 10.88 1.41 8.07
N ASN A 136 11.15 0.27 8.70
CA ASN A 136 11.66 -0.89 7.98
C ASN A 136 10.55 -1.91 7.68
N PRO A 137 10.68 -2.70 6.61
CA PRO A 137 9.63 -3.65 6.19
C PRO A 137 9.23 -4.66 7.29
N ALA A 138 10.18 -5.11 8.10
CA ALA A 138 9.92 -6.04 9.19
C ALA A 138 9.10 -5.38 10.32
N ALA A 139 9.34 -4.08 10.61
CA ALA A 139 8.54 -3.33 11.58
C ALA A 139 7.10 -3.16 11.10
N VAL A 140 6.89 -2.84 9.82
CA VAL A 140 5.56 -2.75 9.21
C VAL A 140 4.81 -4.08 9.34
N ASN A 141 5.44 -5.20 8.98
CA ASN A 141 4.80 -6.51 9.09
C ASN A 141 4.50 -6.90 10.54
N ARG A 142 5.38 -6.57 11.50
CA ARG A 142 5.09 -6.76 12.93
C ARG A 142 3.92 -5.91 13.40
N ALA A 143 3.79 -4.68 12.92
CA ALA A 143 2.66 -3.82 13.23
C ALA A 143 1.34 -4.42 12.70
N ILE A 144 1.30 -4.82 11.43
CA ILE A 144 0.13 -5.47 10.81
C ILE A 144 -0.26 -6.71 11.63
N LYS A 145 0.71 -7.59 11.93
CA LYS A 145 0.45 -8.79 12.74
C LYS A 145 -0.16 -8.43 14.09
N ARG A 146 0.43 -7.46 14.80
CA ARG A 146 -0.06 -7.03 16.12
C ARG A 146 -1.47 -6.44 16.05
N ILE A 147 -1.75 -5.61 15.04
CA ILE A 147 -3.07 -5.02 14.80
C ILE A 147 -4.11 -6.12 14.59
N VAL A 148 -3.83 -7.06 13.69
CA VAL A 148 -4.73 -8.19 13.38
C VAL A 148 -4.95 -9.07 14.61
N ASP A 149 -3.88 -9.47 15.31
CA ASP A 149 -3.99 -10.32 16.48
C ASP A 149 -4.79 -9.63 17.60
N THR A 150 -4.60 -8.32 17.82
CA THR A 150 -5.34 -7.55 18.83
C THR A 150 -6.81 -7.41 18.46
N HIS A 151 -7.10 -7.00 17.21
CA HIS A 151 -8.49 -6.92 16.70
C HIS A 151 -9.21 -8.25 16.88
N ASN A 152 -8.61 -9.33 16.42
CA ASN A 152 -9.24 -10.66 16.46
C ASN A 152 -9.51 -11.14 17.89
N SER A 153 -8.60 -10.87 18.82
CA SER A 153 -8.81 -11.18 20.23
C SER A 153 -9.96 -10.39 20.86
N GLU A 154 -10.07 -9.10 20.55
CA GLU A 154 -11.16 -8.24 21.00
C GLU A 154 -12.50 -8.67 20.37
N GLU A 155 -12.47 -9.03 19.09
CA GLU A 155 -13.66 -9.50 18.34
C GLU A 155 -14.18 -10.84 18.87
N GLU A 156 -13.31 -11.78 19.22
CA GLU A 156 -13.71 -13.06 19.85
C GLU A 156 -14.44 -12.83 21.17
N VAL A 157 -13.94 -11.91 22.00
CA VAL A 157 -14.59 -11.57 23.28
C VAL A 157 -15.94 -10.90 23.06
N ALA A 158 -16.03 -9.95 22.13
CA ALA A 158 -17.24 -9.25 21.79
C ALA A 158 -18.32 -10.21 21.22
N ALA A 159 -17.93 -11.02 20.23
CA ALA A 159 -18.81 -12.00 19.59
C ALA A 159 -19.37 -13.02 20.58
N LYS A 160 -18.53 -13.52 21.51
CA LYS A 160 -18.97 -14.43 22.57
C LYS A 160 -20.00 -13.77 23.50
N LYS A 161 -19.79 -12.51 23.87
CA LYS A 161 -20.73 -11.73 24.71
C LYS A 161 -22.07 -11.49 23.99
N GLU A 162 -22.01 -11.22 22.69
CA GLU A 162 -23.18 -10.93 21.84
C GLU A 162 -23.83 -12.20 21.27
N LYS A 163 -23.28 -13.40 21.55
CA LYS A 163 -23.74 -14.70 21.04
C LYS A 163 -23.85 -14.76 19.52
N ARG A 164 -22.84 -14.21 18.82
CA ARG A 164 -22.69 -14.25 17.36
C ARG A 164 -21.36 -14.87 16.97
N GLU A 165 -21.23 -15.22 15.69
CA GLU A 165 -19.93 -15.66 15.15
C GLU A 165 -18.96 -14.47 15.05
N PRO A 166 -17.68 -14.68 15.41
CA PRO A 166 -16.65 -13.65 15.28
C PRO A 166 -16.31 -13.36 13.82
N VAL A 167 -16.10 -12.09 13.49
CA VAL A 167 -15.68 -11.68 12.14
C VAL A 167 -14.20 -11.33 12.14
N MET A 168 -13.38 -12.32 11.84
CA MET A 168 -11.93 -12.26 11.94
C MET A 168 -11.30 -11.60 10.73
N ILE A 169 -10.21 -10.85 10.96
CA ILE A 169 -9.32 -10.39 9.89
C ILE A 169 -8.25 -11.47 9.66
N PRO A 170 -8.03 -11.93 8.41
CA PRO A 170 -6.99 -12.92 8.12
C PRO A 170 -5.60 -12.33 8.38
N ARG A 171 -4.63 -13.19 8.70
CA ARG A 171 -3.23 -12.76 8.76
C ARG A 171 -2.70 -12.46 7.36
N PHE A 172 -2.05 -11.30 7.22
CA PHE A 172 -1.45 -10.88 5.95
C PHE A 172 -0.15 -10.09 6.18
N SER A 173 0.59 -9.87 5.10
CA SER A 173 1.79 -9.02 5.09
C SER A 173 1.53 -7.73 4.32
N CYS A 174 2.41 -6.73 4.47
CA CYS A 174 2.29 -5.45 3.78
C CYS A 174 2.18 -5.57 2.24
N HIS A 175 2.69 -6.66 1.66
CA HIS A 175 2.58 -6.91 0.22
C HIS A 175 1.12 -7.08 -0.25
N ILE A 176 0.25 -7.56 0.65
CA ILE A 176 -1.18 -7.73 0.36
C ILE A 176 -1.89 -6.39 0.11
N PHE A 177 -1.43 -5.28 0.69
CA PHE A 177 -1.99 -3.96 0.36
C PHE A 177 -1.82 -3.63 -1.13
N ARG A 178 -0.64 -3.90 -1.70
CA ARG A 178 -0.40 -3.73 -3.13
C ARG A 178 -1.24 -4.70 -3.97
N HIS A 179 -1.39 -5.96 -3.57
CA HIS A 179 -2.28 -6.90 -4.24
C HIS A 179 -3.72 -6.43 -4.19
N THR A 180 -4.18 -5.94 -3.03
CA THR A 180 -5.54 -5.41 -2.86
C THR A 180 -5.78 -4.19 -3.75
N PHE A 181 -4.84 -3.23 -3.79
CA PHE A 181 -4.93 -2.09 -4.72
C PHE A 181 -4.99 -2.55 -6.17
N ALA A 182 -4.08 -3.43 -6.59
CA ALA A 182 -4.03 -3.93 -7.96
C ALA A 182 -5.32 -4.64 -8.37
N SER A 183 -5.89 -5.48 -7.50
CA SER A 183 -7.17 -6.15 -7.73
C SER A 183 -8.31 -5.14 -7.91
N ARG A 184 -8.42 -4.15 -6.99
CA ARG A 184 -9.45 -3.10 -7.08
C ARG A 184 -9.26 -2.24 -8.33
N PHE A 185 -8.02 -1.97 -8.72
CA PHE A 185 -7.74 -1.22 -9.92
C PHE A 185 -8.17 -2.01 -11.17
N CYS A 186 -7.84 -3.30 -11.26
CA CYS A 186 -8.27 -4.17 -12.35
C CYS A 186 -9.79 -4.36 -12.41
N GLU A 187 -10.51 -4.31 -11.29
CA GLU A 187 -11.97 -4.36 -11.26
C GLU A 187 -12.62 -3.11 -11.87
N ASN A 188 -11.96 -1.95 -11.80
CA ASN A 188 -12.50 -0.64 -12.20
C ASN A 188 -11.89 -0.08 -13.48
N GLU A 189 -10.75 -0.59 -13.95
CA GLU A 189 -10.04 -0.13 -15.14
C GLU A 189 -9.77 -1.31 -16.08
N THR A 190 -10.14 -1.15 -17.34
CA THR A 190 -9.97 -2.18 -18.37
C THR A 190 -8.72 -1.96 -19.23
N ASN A 191 -8.13 -0.79 -19.19
CA ASN A 191 -6.91 -0.48 -19.92
C ASN A 191 -5.68 -1.02 -19.17
N ILE A 192 -5.23 -2.21 -19.59
CA ILE A 192 -4.07 -2.89 -18.98
C ILE A 192 -2.81 -2.03 -19.01
N LYS A 193 -2.66 -1.14 -20.00
CA LYS A 193 -1.50 -0.24 -20.10
C LYS A 193 -1.48 0.78 -18.95
N VAL A 194 -2.63 1.37 -18.63
CA VAL A 194 -2.77 2.31 -17.49
C VAL A 194 -2.49 1.60 -16.18
N ILE A 195 -3.02 0.38 -16.00
CA ILE A 195 -2.75 -0.43 -14.80
C ILE A 195 -1.24 -0.73 -14.68
N GLN A 196 -0.60 -1.14 -15.78
CA GLN A 196 0.83 -1.43 -15.83
C GLN A 196 1.66 -0.21 -15.43
N GLU A 197 1.36 0.97 -15.96
CA GLU A 197 2.06 2.23 -15.67
C GLU A 197 1.95 2.63 -14.21
N VAL A 198 0.74 2.66 -13.66
CA VAL A 198 0.51 3.02 -12.24
C VAL A 198 1.18 2.01 -11.31
N MET A 199 1.08 0.72 -11.61
CA MET A 199 1.72 -0.33 -10.80
C MET A 199 3.24 -0.38 -10.96
N GLY A 200 3.81 0.18 -12.02
CA GLY A 200 5.25 0.10 -12.31
C GLY A 200 5.69 -1.34 -12.55
N HIS A 201 4.90 -2.11 -13.32
CA HIS A 201 5.26 -3.46 -13.74
C HIS A 201 6.10 -3.40 -15.01
N ALA A 202 7.34 -3.90 -14.94
CA ALA A 202 8.22 -3.98 -16.11
C ALA A 202 7.68 -4.94 -17.16
N ASP A 203 7.01 -6.02 -16.71
CA ASP A 203 6.41 -7.02 -17.59
C ASP A 203 4.87 -6.95 -17.50
N VAL A 204 4.24 -6.84 -18.66
CA VAL A 204 2.77 -6.80 -18.80
C VAL A 204 2.11 -8.09 -18.33
N SER A 205 2.80 -9.23 -18.40
CA SER A 205 2.29 -10.53 -17.96
C SER A 205 1.89 -10.49 -16.47
N THR A 206 2.65 -9.78 -15.65
CA THR A 206 2.31 -9.57 -14.22
C THR A 206 0.96 -8.85 -14.06
N THR A 207 0.72 -7.81 -14.86
CA THR A 207 -0.56 -7.07 -14.84
C THR A 207 -1.70 -7.93 -15.35
N MET A 208 -1.47 -8.69 -16.43
CA MET A 208 -2.48 -9.57 -17.02
C MET A 208 -2.90 -10.70 -16.08
N ASN A 209 -1.97 -11.29 -15.34
CA ASN A 209 -2.28 -12.31 -14.35
C ASN A 209 -3.19 -11.76 -13.24
N ILE A 210 -2.87 -10.58 -12.71
CA ILE A 210 -3.72 -9.92 -11.69
C ILE A 210 -5.09 -9.59 -12.27
N TYR A 211 -5.15 -9.08 -13.51
CA TYR A 211 -6.40 -8.76 -14.18
C TYR A 211 -7.29 -9.99 -14.36
N ALA A 212 -6.70 -11.13 -14.78
CA ALA A 212 -7.43 -12.38 -14.94
C ALA A 212 -7.96 -12.93 -13.60
N GLU A 213 -7.18 -12.82 -12.53
CA GLU A 213 -7.62 -13.21 -11.19
C GLU A 213 -8.74 -12.31 -10.64
N ALA A 214 -8.68 -10.99 -10.88
CA ALA A 214 -9.69 -10.03 -10.44
C ALA A 214 -11.01 -10.14 -11.22
N ASN A 215 -10.96 -10.61 -12.46
CA ASN A 215 -12.10 -10.63 -13.37
C ASN A 215 -12.34 -12.03 -13.98
N PRO A 216 -12.67 -13.06 -13.20
CA PRO A 216 -12.83 -14.43 -13.71
C PRO A 216 -13.95 -14.58 -14.73
N ASP A 217 -14.99 -13.74 -14.66
CA ASP A 217 -16.18 -13.77 -15.53
C ASP A 217 -16.12 -12.80 -16.73
N VAL A 218 -15.00 -12.11 -16.95
CA VAL A 218 -14.86 -11.12 -18.04
C VAL A 218 -15.14 -11.75 -19.39
N THR A 219 -14.63 -12.95 -19.68
CA THR A 219 -14.86 -13.63 -20.94
C THR A 219 -16.35 -13.81 -21.22
N LYS A 220 -17.12 -14.25 -20.21
CA LYS A 220 -18.56 -14.44 -20.32
C LYS A 220 -19.29 -13.11 -20.56
N SER A 221 -18.96 -12.09 -19.79
CA SER A 221 -19.57 -10.76 -19.91
C SER A 221 -19.24 -10.09 -21.26
N VAL A 222 -18.04 -10.28 -21.80
CA VAL A 222 -17.63 -9.79 -23.12
C VAL A 222 -18.40 -10.49 -24.22
N ILE A 223 -18.52 -11.82 -24.15
CA ILE A 223 -19.30 -12.58 -25.12
C ILE A 223 -20.79 -12.20 -25.09
N GLU A 224 -21.36 -12.00 -23.90
CA GLU A 224 -22.75 -11.54 -23.78
C GLU A 224 -22.95 -10.10 -24.32
N LYS A 225 -21.97 -9.21 -24.16
CA LYS A 225 -22.00 -7.88 -24.79
C LYS A 225 -21.85 -7.97 -26.31
N LEU A 226 -20.94 -8.79 -26.79
CA LEU A 226 -20.75 -9.02 -28.24
C LEU A 226 -22.03 -9.58 -28.87
N SER A 227 -22.66 -10.57 -28.26
CA SER A 227 -23.89 -11.16 -28.80
C SER A 227 -25.07 -10.18 -28.83
N LYS A 228 -25.07 -9.14 -28.00
CA LYS A 228 -26.08 -8.07 -28.04
C LYS A 228 -25.80 -6.98 -29.07
N ASN A 229 -24.52 -6.79 -29.44
CA ASN A 229 -24.10 -5.70 -30.31
C ASN A 229 -23.65 -6.14 -31.70
N MET A 230 -23.45 -7.44 -31.93
CA MET A 230 -23.15 -8.00 -33.25
C MET A 230 -24.43 -8.52 -33.87
N ASP A 231 -24.86 -7.82 -34.93
CA ASP A 231 -25.88 -8.31 -35.85
C ASP A 231 -25.18 -9.30 -36.79
N ILE A 232 -25.38 -10.58 -36.55
CA ILE A 232 -24.71 -11.63 -37.34
C ILE A 232 -25.56 -12.05 -38.56
N PHE A 233 -26.82 -11.54 -38.68
CA PHE A 233 -27.74 -11.88 -39.77
C PHE A 233 -28.39 -10.64 -40.35
#